data_c5071beeeade3c57fae3660e7be5156f
#
_entry.id   c5071beeeade3c57fae3660e7be5156f
#
_cell.length_a   1.000
_cell.length_b   1.000
_cell.length_c   1.000
_cell.angle_alpha   90.00
_cell.angle_beta   90.00
_cell.angle_gamma   90.00
#
_symmetry.space_group_name_H-M   'P 1'
#
loop_
_entity.id
_entity.type
_entity.pdbx_description
1 polymer ?
#
loop_
_entity_poly.entity_id
_entity_poly.type
_entity_poly.pdbx_seq_one_letter_code
_entity_poly.pdbx_strand_id
1 'polypeptide(L)'
;MQKKQLPKVVIAETEYETADIEATANILFKPNPGPQTAFLAASEREVLYGGSAGGGKSYAMLADPLRYMGHPQFSGLLLRHTTEELRELIFKSQELYPKIWPGIKWSERKMQWTAPSGARLWMSYLDRDDDVLRYQGLAFSWIGFDELTQWSSSYAWNYMRSRLRSTAPDLPIFMRATTNPGGRGHSWVKKTFID
;
A
#
# COMPACT_ATOMS: atom_id res chain seq x y z
N MET A 1 5.24 -24.30 25.19
CA MET A 1 4.64 -23.08 24.54
C MET A 1 4.76 -23.25 23.03
N GLN A 2 3.66 -23.61 22.35
CA GLN A 2 3.63 -23.67 20.89
C GLN A 2 3.75 -22.25 20.34
N LYS A 3 4.79 -21.98 19.55
CA LYS A 3 4.90 -20.75 18.77
C LYS A 3 3.72 -20.70 17.80
N LYS A 4 2.75 -19.84 18.03
CA LYS A 4 1.68 -19.55 17.09
C LYS A 4 2.33 -19.06 15.80
N GLN A 5 2.30 -19.88 14.77
CA GLN A 5 2.79 -19.55 13.45
C GLN A 5 1.89 -18.43 12.90
N LEU A 6 2.46 -17.27 12.58
CA LEU A 6 1.73 -16.15 12.00
C LEU A 6 1.21 -16.54 10.61
N PRO A 7 0.01 -16.13 10.22
CA PRO A 7 -0.52 -16.43 8.90
C PRO A 7 0.41 -15.86 7.82
N LYS A 8 0.83 -16.72 6.88
CA LYS A 8 1.54 -16.28 5.68
C LYS A 8 0.52 -15.67 4.72
N VAL A 9 0.71 -14.43 4.32
CA VAL A 9 -0.01 -13.86 3.18
C VAL A 9 0.63 -14.47 1.93
N VAL A 10 -0.07 -15.40 1.30
CA VAL A 10 0.39 -16.03 0.08
C VAL A 10 -0.27 -15.31 -1.10
N ILE A 11 0.55 -14.76 -1.98
CA ILE A 11 0.11 -14.23 -3.28
C ILE A 11 0.54 -15.26 -4.31
N ALA A 12 -0.43 -15.98 -4.87
CA ALA A 12 -0.16 -16.96 -5.91
C ALA A 12 0.25 -16.27 -7.21
N GLU A 13 1.40 -16.63 -7.75
CA GLU A 13 1.97 -16.03 -8.96
C GLU A 13 1.54 -16.76 -10.23
N THR A 14 1.05 -18.01 -10.13
CA THR A 14 0.60 -18.82 -11.28
C THR A 14 -0.71 -19.55 -10.98
N GLU A 15 -1.48 -19.91 -12.04
CA GLU A 15 -2.74 -20.68 -11.89
C GLU A 15 -2.54 -22.07 -11.24
N TYR A 16 -1.38 -22.70 -11.44
CA TYR A 16 -1.07 -24.02 -10.87
C TYR A 16 -0.80 -23.93 -9.36
N GLU A 17 -0.08 -22.93 -8.91
CA GLU A 17 0.18 -22.71 -7.47
C GLU A 17 -1.11 -22.31 -6.73
N THR A 18 -2.04 -21.64 -7.41
CA THR A 18 -3.32 -21.23 -6.82
C THR A 18 -4.19 -22.44 -6.45
N ALA A 19 -4.26 -23.45 -7.29
CA ALA A 19 -5.09 -24.64 -7.05
C ALA A 19 -4.62 -25.47 -5.84
N ASP A 20 -3.31 -25.65 -5.67
CA ASP A 20 -2.73 -26.40 -4.55
C ASP A 20 -2.83 -25.61 -3.23
N ILE A 21 -2.74 -24.28 -3.28
CA ILE A 21 -2.88 -23.40 -2.12
C ILE A 21 -4.34 -23.33 -1.65
N GLU A 22 -5.30 -23.26 -2.58
CA GLU A 22 -6.74 -23.25 -2.26
C GLU A 22 -7.20 -24.52 -1.55
N ALA A 23 -6.55 -25.65 -1.81
CA ALA A 23 -6.89 -26.91 -1.16
C ALA A 23 -6.43 -27.01 0.31
N THR A 24 -5.45 -26.17 0.75
CA THR A 24 -4.79 -26.31 2.06
C THR A 24 -4.74 -25.03 2.89
N ALA A 25 -5.01 -23.86 2.31
CA ALA A 25 -4.89 -22.56 2.98
C ALA A 25 -6.24 -21.84 3.09
N ASN A 26 -6.44 -21.16 4.22
CA ASN A 26 -7.54 -20.21 4.37
C ASN A 26 -7.16 -18.89 3.64
N ILE A 27 -7.61 -18.74 2.40
CA ILE A 27 -7.33 -17.56 1.58
C ILE A 27 -8.19 -16.40 2.06
N LEU A 28 -7.58 -15.41 2.70
CA LEU A 28 -8.23 -14.23 3.25
C LEU A 28 -8.36 -13.08 2.23
N PHE A 29 -7.49 -13.06 1.22
CA PHE A 29 -7.52 -12.13 0.11
C PHE A 29 -6.96 -12.81 -1.15
N LYS A 30 -7.74 -12.77 -2.23
CA LYS A 30 -7.32 -13.26 -3.55
C LYS A 30 -7.38 -12.09 -4.54
N PRO A 31 -6.26 -11.70 -5.17
CA PRO A 31 -6.28 -10.66 -6.19
C PRO A 31 -7.03 -11.12 -7.43
N ASN A 32 -7.66 -10.17 -8.11
CA ASN A 32 -8.24 -10.43 -9.42
C ASN A 32 -7.13 -10.74 -10.43
N PRO A 33 -7.32 -11.73 -11.32
CA PRO A 33 -6.37 -12.00 -12.40
C PRO A 33 -6.07 -10.77 -13.27
N GLY A 34 -4.85 -10.68 -13.78
CA GLY A 34 -4.42 -9.58 -14.65
C GLY A 34 -3.80 -8.41 -13.88
N PRO A 35 -4.22 -7.15 -14.11
CA PRO A 35 -3.51 -5.97 -13.61
C PRO A 35 -3.34 -5.89 -12.09
N GLN A 36 -4.31 -6.38 -11.31
CA GLN A 36 -4.21 -6.38 -9.85
C GLN A 36 -3.13 -7.36 -9.37
N THR A 37 -3.10 -8.56 -9.94
CA THR A 37 -2.06 -9.56 -9.66
C THR A 37 -0.69 -9.04 -10.08
N ALA A 38 -0.57 -8.47 -11.29
CA ALA A 38 0.68 -7.89 -11.78
C ALA A 38 1.21 -6.78 -10.87
N PHE A 39 0.35 -5.88 -10.39
CA PHE A 39 0.73 -4.84 -9.44
C PHE A 39 1.27 -5.40 -8.14
N LEU A 40 0.61 -6.41 -7.58
CA LEU A 40 1.02 -7.04 -6.33
C LEU A 40 2.28 -7.89 -6.47
N ALA A 41 2.53 -8.48 -7.66
CA ALA A 41 3.73 -9.26 -7.95
C ALA A 41 4.95 -8.38 -8.33
N ALA A 42 4.74 -7.10 -8.65
CA ALA A 42 5.79 -6.20 -9.13
C ALA A 42 6.91 -6.00 -8.10
N SER A 43 8.14 -6.27 -8.52
CA SER A 43 9.36 -6.11 -7.72
C SER A 43 10.04 -4.75 -7.92
N GLU A 44 9.59 -3.97 -8.88
CA GLU A 44 10.10 -2.64 -9.17
C GLU A 44 9.89 -1.70 -7.97
N ARG A 45 10.87 -0.82 -7.77
CA ARG A 45 10.83 0.13 -6.66
C ARG A 45 9.64 1.08 -6.73
N GLU A 46 9.26 1.51 -7.92
CA GLU A 46 8.17 2.45 -8.18
C GLU A 46 7.20 1.83 -9.19
N VAL A 47 5.94 1.69 -8.81
CA VAL A 47 4.91 1.06 -9.64
C VAL A 47 3.63 1.88 -9.63
N LEU A 48 3.07 2.09 -10.82
CA LEU A 48 1.76 2.70 -11.02
C LEU A 48 0.75 1.65 -11.50
N TYR A 49 -0.34 1.49 -10.78
CA TYR A 49 -1.50 0.73 -11.20
C TYR A 49 -2.57 1.68 -11.79
N GLY A 50 -2.55 1.85 -13.10
CA GLY A 50 -3.53 2.63 -13.84
C GLY A 50 -4.73 1.80 -14.29
N GLY A 51 -5.87 2.46 -14.55
CA GLY A 51 -7.05 1.82 -15.13
C GLY A 51 -8.36 2.45 -14.69
N SER A 52 -9.47 2.00 -15.30
CA SER A 52 -10.81 2.48 -14.97
C SER A 52 -11.25 2.17 -13.55
N ALA A 53 -12.32 2.83 -13.09
CA ALA A 53 -12.96 2.53 -11.82
C ALA A 53 -13.41 1.06 -11.75
N GLY A 54 -13.43 0.49 -10.52
CA GLY A 54 -13.85 -0.89 -10.31
C GLY A 54 -12.75 -1.95 -10.48
N GLY A 55 -11.54 -1.59 -10.93
CA GLY A 55 -10.42 -2.53 -11.14
C GLY A 55 -9.75 -3.05 -9.87
N GLY A 56 -10.31 -2.85 -8.68
CA GLY A 56 -9.74 -3.35 -7.43
C GLY A 56 -8.49 -2.61 -6.95
N LYS A 57 -8.18 -1.43 -7.52
CA LYS A 57 -6.96 -0.64 -7.21
C LYS A 57 -6.80 -0.33 -5.74
N SER A 58 -7.83 0.19 -5.08
CA SER A 58 -7.78 0.54 -3.65
C SER A 58 -7.56 -0.69 -2.77
N TYR A 59 -8.14 -1.84 -3.12
CA TYR A 59 -7.87 -3.09 -2.41
C TYR A 59 -6.44 -3.58 -2.61
N ALA A 60 -5.89 -3.48 -3.82
CA ALA A 60 -4.49 -3.79 -4.08
C ALA A 60 -3.56 -2.88 -3.26
N MET A 61 -3.87 -1.58 -3.19
CA MET A 61 -3.12 -0.61 -2.39
C MET A 61 -3.18 -0.91 -0.89
N LEU A 62 -4.32 -1.41 -0.38
CA LEU A 62 -4.45 -1.84 1.01
C LEU A 62 -3.74 -3.17 1.28
N ALA A 63 -3.75 -4.10 0.31
CA ALA A 63 -3.18 -5.44 0.49
C ALA A 63 -1.64 -5.45 0.39
N ASP A 64 -1.05 -4.63 -0.48
CA ASP A 64 0.39 -4.64 -0.75
C ASP A 64 1.26 -4.46 0.50
N PRO A 65 1.03 -3.48 1.40
CA PRO A 65 1.85 -3.30 2.59
C PRO A 65 1.69 -4.43 3.62
N LEU A 66 0.58 -5.18 3.57
CA LEU A 66 0.33 -6.26 4.55
C LEU A 66 1.37 -7.37 4.49
N ARG A 67 2.03 -7.58 3.36
CA ARG A 67 3.12 -8.56 3.19
C ARG A 67 4.30 -8.30 4.15
N TYR A 68 4.48 -7.05 4.54
CA TYR A 68 5.62 -6.62 5.34
C TYR A 68 5.27 -6.37 6.81
N MET A 69 4.00 -6.50 7.18
CA MET A 69 3.54 -6.28 8.57
C MET A 69 4.06 -7.31 9.58
N GLY A 70 4.71 -8.38 9.12
CA GLY A 70 5.45 -9.32 9.98
C GLY A 70 6.83 -8.80 10.40
N HIS A 71 7.39 -7.80 9.71
CA HIS A 71 8.71 -7.27 9.98
C HIS A 71 8.65 -6.10 10.98
N PRO A 72 9.31 -6.18 12.16
CA PRO A 72 9.16 -5.19 13.24
C PRO A 72 9.60 -3.78 12.86
N GLN A 73 10.52 -3.63 11.90
CA GLN A 73 11.01 -2.34 11.41
C GLN A 73 10.20 -1.79 10.23
N PHE A 74 9.15 -2.50 9.79
CA PHE A 74 8.29 -1.99 8.71
C PHE A 74 7.60 -0.69 9.12
N SER A 75 7.73 0.31 8.26
CA SER A 75 7.14 1.63 8.41
C SER A 75 6.53 2.03 7.07
N GLY A 76 5.21 1.94 6.96
CA GLY A 76 4.46 2.29 5.77
C GLY A 76 3.69 3.60 5.92
N LEU A 77 3.44 4.25 4.78
CA LEU A 77 2.59 5.45 4.68
C LEU A 77 1.68 5.34 3.47
N LEU A 78 0.37 5.39 3.69
CA LEU A 78 -0.64 5.42 2.63
C LEU A 78 -1.25 6.82 2.57
N LEU A 79 -1.25 7.42 1.38
CA LEU A 79 -1.66 8.79 1.14
C LEU A 79 -2.86 8.87 0.21
N ARG A 80 -3.79 9.72 0.57
CA ARG A 80 -4.91 10.20 -0.26
C ARG A 80 -4.84 11.73 -0.40
N HIS A 81 -5.56 12.28 -1.37
CA HIS A 81 -5.58 13.72 -1.57
C HIS A 81 -6.42 14.43 -0.51
N THR A 82 -7.62 13.92 -0.19
CA THR A 82 -8.53 14.52 0.78
C THR A 82 -8.82 13.62 1.99
N THR A 83 -9.32 14.23 3.06
CA THR A 83 -9.73 13.53 4.28
C THR A 83 -10.94 12.61 4.02
N GLU A 84 -11.89 13.06 3.22
CA GLU A 84 -13.12 12.32 2.89
C GLU A 84 -12.77 11.01 2.17
N GLU A 85 -11.90 11.10 1.16
CA GLU A 85 -11.44 9.93 0.42
C GLU A 85 -10.61 8.99 1.27
N LEU A 86 -9.80 9.54 2.19
CA LEU A 86 -9.01 8.73 3.13
C LEU A 86 -9.91 7.91 4.05
N ARG A 87 -11.03 8.46 4.52
CA ARG A 87 -12.00 7.73 5.36
C ARG A 87 -12.52 6.46 4.70
N GLU A 88 -12.77 6.48 3.41
CA GLU A 88 -13.19 5.29 2.66
C GLU A 88 -12.13 4.18 2.72
N LEU A 89 -10.85 4.53 2.55
CA LEU A 89 -9.74 3.58 2.68
C LEU A 89 -9.60 3.04 4.11
N ILE A 90 -9.78 3.91 5.10
CA ILE A 90 -9.74 3.50 6.52
C ILE A 90 -10.84 2.47 6.80
N PHE A 91 -12.08 2.72 6.40
CA PHE A 91 -13.18 1.77 6.57
C PHE A 91 -12.90 0.42 5.89
N LYS A 92 -12.44 0.43 4.64
CA LYS A 92 -12.03 -0.80 3.94
C LYS A 92 -10.91 -1.54 4.67
N SER A 93 -9.94 -0.82 5.22
CA SER A 93 -8.84 -1.42 5.98
C SER A 93 -9.32 -2.01 7.31
N GLN A 94 -10.28 -1.39 7.97
CA GLN A 94 -10.89 -1.91 9.22
C GLN A 94 -11.67 -3.21 9.00
N GLU A 95 -12.24 -3.40 7.82
CA GLU A 95 -12.87 -4.66 7.45
C GLU A 95 -11.86 -5.75 7.07
N LEU A 96 -10.76 -5.39 6.43
CA LEU A 96 -9.80 -6.30 5.84
C LEU A 96 -8.69 -6.72 6.82
N TYR A 97 -8.04 -5.76 7.47
CA TYR A 97 -6.78 -5.99 8.20
C TYR A 97 -6.92 -6.93 9.40
N PRO A 98 -7.98 -6.83 10.25
CA PRO A 98 -8.13 -7.76 11.38
C PRO A 98 -8.31 -9.22 10.96
N LYS A 99 -8.84 -9.47 9.74
CA LYS A 99 -9.02 -10.82 9.19
C LYS A 99 -7.67 -11.42 8.77
N ILE A 100 -6.78 -10.59 8.18
CA ILE A 100 -5.48 -11.02 7.66
C ILE A 100 -4.43 -11.08 8.78
N TRP A 101 -4.42 -10.09 9.68
CA TRP A 101 -3.47 -9.97 10.78
C TRP A 101 -4.20 -9.96 12.13
N PRO A 102 -4.52 -11.12 12.71
CA PRO A 102 -5.11 -11.18 14.05
C PRO A 102 -4.25 -10.44 15.08
N GLY A 103 -4.88 -9.54 15.83
CA GLY A 103 -4.20 -8.72 16.82
C GLY A 103 -3.63 -7.39 16.29
N ILE A 104 -3.80 -7.08 15.01
CA ILE A 104 -3.50 -5.73 14.49
C ILE A 104 -4.43 -4.70 15.16
N LYS A 105 -3.92 -3.52 15.46
CA LYS A 105 -4.67 -2.46 16.16
C LYS A 105 -4.69 -1.18 15.35
N TRP A 106 -5.86 -0.58 15.25
CA TRP A 106 -6.03 0.77 14.72
C TRP A 106 -6.00 1.81 15.83
N SER A 107 -5.33 2.91 15.58
CA SER A 107 -5.33 4.11 16.44
C SER A 107 -5.88 5.29 15.65
N GLU A 108 -7.10 5.71 15.98
CA GLU A 108 -7.77 6.88 15.37
C GLU A 108 -6.93 8.16 15.56
N ARG A 109 -6.44 8.39 16.77
CA ARG A 109 -5.64 9.57 17.09
C ARG A 109 -4.35 9.66 16.28
N LYS A 110 -3.72 8.51 15.98
CA LYS A 110 -2.45 8.44 15.22
C LYS A 110 -2.68 8.21 13.75
N MET A 111 -3.90 7.90 13.33
CA MET A 111 -4.23 7.44 11.98
C MET A 111 -3.30 6.30 11.54
N GLN A 112 -3.17 5.27 12.37
CA GLN A 112 -2.10 4.28 12.25
C GLN A 112 -2.58 2.89 12.61
N TRP A 113 -2.24 1.93 11.77
CA TRP A 113 -2.25 0.51 12.07
C TRP A 113 -0.93 0.08 12.72
N THR A 114 -1.02 -0.76 13.74
CA THR A 114 0.15 -1.38 14.40
C THR A 114 -0.07 -2.88 14.48
N ALA A 115 0.83 -3.64 13.87
CA ALA A 115 0.81 -5.10 13.94
C ALA A 115 1.43 -5.62 15.24
N PRO A 116 1.15 -6.88 15.63
CA PRO A 116 1.79 -7.52 16.79
C PRO A 116 3.33 -7.58 16.70
N SER A 117 3.89 -7.56 15.48
CA SER A 117 5.33 -7.48 15.23
C SER A 117 5.96 -6.14 15.64
N GLY A 118 5.16 -5.08 15.79
CA GLY A 118 5.61 -3.70 15.92
C GLY A 118 5.61 -2.91 14.61
N ALA A 119 5.36 -3.55 13.48
CA ALA A 119 5.20 -2.89 12.18
C ALA A 119 4.09 -1.84 12.21
N ARG A 120 4.27 -0.76 11.48
CA ARG A 120 3.34 0.38 11.48
C ARG A 120 3.00 0.80 10.05
N LEU A 121 1.73 1.11 9.83
CA LEU A 121 1.24 1.71 8.60
C LEU A 121 0.38 2.93 8.95
N TRP A 122 0.87 4.12 8.60
CA TRP A 122 0.11 5.36 8.70
C TRP A 122 -0.78 5.55 7.49
N MET A 123 -1.97 6.06 7.73
CA MET A 123 -2.90 6.49 6.69
C MET A 123 -3.12 7.99 6.84
N SER A 124 -2.84 8.76 5.79
CA SER A 124 -2.84 10.21 5.85
C SER A 124 -3.27 10.85 4.53
N TYR A 125 -3.41 12.16 4.52
CA TYR A 125 -3.78 12.91 3.32
C TYR A 125 -2.82 14.08 3.09
N LEU A 126 -2.74 14.53 1.84
CA LEU A 126 -1.98 15.69 1.40
C LEU A 126 -2.90 16.57 0.54
N ASP A 127 -3.54 17.55 1.16
CA ASP A 127 -4.42 18.50 0.46
C ASP A 127 -3.61 19.51 -0.36
N ARG A 128 -2.43 19.87 0.14
CA ARG A 128 -1.49 20.80 -0.51
C ARG A 128 -0.12 20.14 -0.67
N ASP A 129 0.62 20.58 -1.67
CA ASP A 129 1.98 20.11 -1.92
C ASP A 129 2.90 20.28 -0.68
N ASP A 130 2.78 21.39 0.06
CA ASP A 130 3.59 21.67 1.26
C ASP A 130 3.27 20.75 2.45
N ASP A 131 2.15 20.05 2.44
CA ASP A 131 1.80 19.09 3.49
C ASP A 131 2.84 17.96 3.64
N VAL A 132 3.64 17.71 2.60
CA VAL A 132 4.74 16.74 2.65
C VAL A 132 5.81 17.11 3.69
N LEU A 133 5.92 18.38 4.07
CA LEU A 133 6.90 18.84 5.05
C LEU A 133 6.66 18.24 6.45
N ARG A 134 5.43 17.79 6.73
CA ARG A 134 5.13 17.02 7.97
C ARG A 134 5.95 15.75 8.11
N TYR A 135 6.46 15.21 6.99
CA TYR A 135 7.27 14.00 6.95
C TYR A 135 8.78 14.27 6.94
N GLN A 136 9.18 15.54 7.13
CA GLN A 136 10.59 15.88 7.23
C GLN A 136 11.23 15.13 8.40
N GLY A 137 12.38 14.50 8.16
CA GLY A 137 13.07 13.68 9.14
C GLY A 137 12.55 12.23 9.28
N LEU A 138 11.36 11.92 8.78
CA LEU A 138 10.83 10.56 8.81
C LEU A 138 11.38 9.70 7.65
N ALA A 139 11.30 8.39 7.84
CA ALA A 139 11.69 7.38 6.85
C ALA A 139 10.62 6.29 6.77
N PHE A 140 10.33 5.87 5.56
CA PHE A 140 9.36 4.81 5.28
C PHE A 140 9.97 3.76 4.37
N SER A 141 9.68 2.49 4.63
CA SER A 141 10.04 1.39 3.72
C SER A 141 9.00 1.19 2.62
N TRP A 142 7.78 1.69 2.83
CA TRP A 142 6.71 1.62 1.85
C TRP A 142 5.90 2.93 1.85
N ILE A 143 5.66 3.47 0.65
CA ILE A 143 4.82 4.67 0.47
C ILE A 143 3.82 4.41 -0.64
N GLY A 144 2.53 4.56 -0.35
CA GLY A 144 1.44 4.43 -1.30
C GLY A 144 0.74 5.76 -1.56
N PHE A 145 0.52 6.09 -2.84
CA PHE A 145 -0.34 7.18 -3.27
C PHE A 145 -1.57 6.61 -3.97
N ASP A 146 -2.72 6.71 -3.35
CA ASP A 146 -3.95 6.27 -3.99
C ASP A 146 -4.58 7.44 -4.75
N GLU A 147 -4.94 7.21 -6.02
CA GLU A 147 -5.43 8.20 -6.99
C GLU A 147 -4.40 9.32 -7.29
N LEU A 148 -3.20 8.94 -7.71
CA LEU A 148 -2.04 9.83 -7.91
C LEU A 148 -2.31 11.03 -8.83
N THR A 149 -3.21 10.92 -9.81
CA THR A 149 -3.56 12.02 -10.71
C THR A 149 -4.38 13.14 -10.05
N GLN A 150 -4.75 13.00 -8.80
CA GLN A 150 -5.41 14.10 -8.07
C GLN A 150 -4.43 15.21 -7.67
N TRP A 151 -3.15 14.89 -7.49
CA TRP A 151 -2.11 15.90 -7.27
C TRP A 151 -1.72 16.57 -8.59
N SER A 152 -1.82 17.89 -8.65
CA SER A 152 -1.59 18.67 -9.87
C SER A 152 -0.13 18.72 -10.31
N SER A 153 0.81 18.49 -9.40
CA SER A 153 2.25 18.47 -9.66
C SER A 153 2.92 17.19 -9.16
N SER A 154 4.12 16.89 -9.66
CA SER A 154 4.94 15.78 -9.18
C SER A 154 5.67 16.09 -7.87
N TYR A 155 5.48 17.26 -7.27
CA TYR A 155 6.24 17.70 -6.10
C TYR A 155 6.11 16.75 -4.92
N ALA A 156 4.86 16.43 -4.53
CA ALA A 156 4.61 15.51 -3.42
C ALA A 156 5.23 14.12 -3.66
N TRP A 157 5.08 13.56 -4.85
CA TRP A 157 5.69 12.31 -5.25
C TRP A 157 7.22 12.33 -5.11
N ASN A 158 7.86 13.35 -5.69
CA ASN A 158 9.32 13.48 -5.67
C ASN A 158 9.87 13.74 -4.25
N TYR A 159 9.18 14.54 -3.46
CA TYR A 159 9.55 14.78 -2.06
C TYR A 159 9.49 13.47 -1.26
N MET A 160 8.38 12.74 -1.34
CA MET A 160 8.19 11.50 -0.61
C MET A 160 9.15 10.39 -1.06
N ARG A 161 9.59 10.39 -2.32
CA ARG A 161 10.66 9.50 -2.80
C ARG A 161 11.94 9.66 -1.97
N SER A 162 12.28 10.86 -1.52
CA SER A 162 13.43 11.10 -0.64
C SER A 162 13.24 10.56 0.79
N ARG A 163 12.01 10.24 1.18
CA ARG A 163 11.67 9.62 2.47
C ARG A 163 11.65 8.10 2.39
N LEU A 164 11.71 7.53 1.18
CA LEU A 164 11.69 6.09 0.95
C LEU A 164 13.07 5.48 1.24
N ARG A 165 13.23 4.94 2.43
CA ARG A 165 14.48 4.31 2.90
C ARG A 165 14.22 3.35 4.05
N SER A 166 15.07 2.32 4.16
CA SER A 166 15.10 1.37 5.29
C SER A 166 16.53 1.11 5.70
N THR A 167 16.75 0.87 6.98
CA THR A 167 18.02 0.38 7.52
C THR A 167 18.06 -1.15 7.65
N ALA A 168 16.91 -1.81 7.51
CA ALA A 168 16.81 -3.27 7.52
C ALA A 168 17.18 -3.81 6.13
N PRO A 169 18.22 -4.65 6.01
CA PRO A 169 18.69 -5.14 4.72
C PRO A 169 17.73 -6.12 4.04
N ASP A 170 16.90 -6.80 4.82
CA ASP A 170 15.90 -7.78 4.38
C ASP A 170 14.51 -7.17 4.14
N LEU A 171 14.35 -5.86 4.35
CA LEU A 171 13.11 -5.14 4.10
C LEU A 171 13.24 -4.31 2.83
N PRO A 172 12.57 -4.72 1.74
CA PRO A 172 12.58 -3.96 0.49
C PRO A 172 11.89 -2.60 0.67
N ILE A 173 12.23 -1.67 -0.21
CA ILE A 173 11.64 -0.33 -0.22
C ILE A 173 10.81 -0.15 -1.49
N PHE A 174 9.53 0.24 -1.32
CA PHE A 174 8.61 0.38 -2.43
C PHE A 174 7.82 1.69 -2.37
N MET A 175 7.63 2.26 -3.54
CA MET A 175 6.70 3.35 -3.78
C MET A 175 5.62 2.87 -4.75
N ARG A 176 4.39 2.92 -4.32
CA ARG A 176 3.23 2.40 -5.04
C ARG A 176 2.24 3.52 -5.34
N ALA A 177 1.65 3.48 -6.51
CA ALA A 177 0.60 4.41 -6.86
C ALA A 177 -0.56 3.71 -7.57
N THR A 178 -1.76 4.23 -7.37
CA THR A 178 -2.91 3.92 -8.21
C THR A 178 -3.38 5.18 -8.91
N THR A 179 -4.10 5.03 -10.01
CA THR A 179 -4.74 6.16 -10.67
C THR A 179 -5.89 5.73 -11.58
N ASN A 180 -6.84 6.64 -11.76
CA ASN A 180 -7.77 6.62 -12.88
C ASN A 180 -7.25 7.50 -14.02
N PRO A 181 -7.63 7.24 -15.28
CA PRO A 181 -7.32 8.14 -16.39
C PRO A 181 -7.91 9.54 -16.15
N GLY A 182 -7.18 10.56 -16.54
CA GLY A 182 -7.60 11.95 -16.34
C GLY A 182 -7.16 12.54 -14.99
N GLY A 183 -7.82 13.62 -14.56
CA GLY A 183 -7.46 14.37 -13.36
C GLY A 183 -6.39 15.44 -13.58
N ARG A 184 -6.19 16.28 -12.56
CA ARG A 184 -5.30 17.46 -12.63
C ARG A 184 -3.83 17.09 -12.90
N GLY A 185 -3.39 15.94 -12.40
CA GLY A 185 -2.03 15.46 -12.52
C GLY A 185 -1.77 14.53 -13.70
N HIS A 186 -2.76 14.31 -14.58
CA HIS A 186 -2.65 13.33 -15.66
C HIS A 186 -1.36 13.48 -16.48
N SER A 187 -1.02 14.70 -16.89
CA SER A 187 0.13 14.96 -17.76
C SER A 187 1.46 14.59 -17.12
N TRP A 188 1.68 14.96 -15.86
CA TRP A 188 2.94 14.61 -15.20
C TRP A 188 3.03 13.11 -14.83
N VAL A 189 1.90 12.50 -14.46
CA VAL A 189 1.86 11.05 -14.18
C VAL A 189 2.17 10.26 -15.45
N LYS A 190 1.54 10.62 -16.58
CA LYS A 190 1.83 10.00 -17.87
C LYS A 190 3.31 10.12 -18.23
N LYS A 191 3.87 11.33 -18.14
CA LYS A 191 5.29 11.58 -18.41
C LYS A 191 6.24 10.77 -17.51
N THR A 192 5.82 10.48 -16.26
CA THR A 192 6.69 9.79 -15.30
C THR A 192 6.69 8.27 -15.49
N PHE A 193 5.55 7.68 -15.87
CA PHE A 193 5.38 6.22 -15.85
C PHE A 193 5.16 5.58 -17.22
N ILE A 194 4.85 6.37 -18.26
CA ILE A 194 4.45 5.82 -19.58
C ILE A 194 5.37 6.32 -20.70
N ASP A 195 5.71 7.61 -20.73
CA ASP A 195 6.56 8.26 -21.74
C ASP A 195 8.04 8.19 -21.34
#